data_7c837e6b7430ea2a327a56919d298a24
#
_entry.id   7c837e6b7430ea2a327a56919d298a24
#
_cell.length_a   1.000
_cell.length_b   1.000
_cell.length_c   1.000
_cell.angle_alpha   90.00
_cell.angle_beta   90.00
_cell.angle_gamma   90.00
#
_symmetry.space_group_name_H-M   'P 1'
#
loop_
_entity.id
_entity.type
_entity.pdbx_description
1 polymer ?
#
loop_
_entity_poly.entity_id
_entity_poly.type
_entity_poly.pdbx_seq_one_letter_code
_entity_poly.pdbx_strand_id
1 'polypeptide(L)'
;MLGQLQADSGRIHCGTKLEVAYFDQHRAELDPDRTVMDNLAEGKQEVMVNGKPRHVLGYLQDFLFHPKRAMTPVRALSGGERNRLLLARLFLKPSNLLILDEPTNDLDVETLELLEELIDGYQGTVMLVSHDRQFVDNTVTECWIFEGEGRIGQYVGGYHDAKGQQSQSLAQKQSKSRTSSEPAVTKAETVKKTSAKLSYNLQRELEGLPQRLEELEAALEELQAQVADASFFTQSHDYTQKVLAEMSAAEKALEEAFERWEYLESLKNGA
;
A
#
# COMPACT_ATOMS: atom_id res chain seq x y z
N MET A 1 17.85 -6.48 3.87
CA MET A 1 18.18 -5.31 4.69
C MET A 1 18.38 -5.68 6.16
N LEU A 2 17.53 -6.50 6.77
CA LEU A 2 17.65 -6.94 8.18
C LEU A 2 18.77 -7.99 8.45
N GLY A 3 19.60 -8.32 7.49
CA GLY A 3 20.70 -9.29 7.64
C GLY A 3 20.25 -10.76 7.72
N GLN A 4 18.98 -11.06 7.50
CA GLN A 4 18.45 -12.43 7.49
C GLN A 4 18.88 -13.21 6.25
N LEU A 5 19.12 -12.51 5.14
CA LEU A 5 19.65 -13.06 3.90
C LEU A 5 20.93 -12.34 3.52
N GLN A 6 21.88 -13.09 2.98
CA GLN A 6 23.11 -12.54 2.41
C GLN A 6 22.84 -12.08 0.97
N ALA A 7 23.46 -10.99 0.56
CA ALA A 7 23.40 -10.54 -0.83
C ALA A 7 24.21 -11.48 -1.72
N ASP A 8 23.66 -11.89 -2.86
CA ASP A 8 24.36 -12.72 -3.85
C ASP A 8 25.57 -11.97 -4.45
N SER A 9 25.46 -10.66 -4.57
CA SER A 9 26.53 -9.78 -5.02
C SER A 9 26.36 -8.37 -4.44
N GLY A 10 27.44 -7.60 -4.38
CA GLY A 10 27.42 -6.24 -3.84
C GLY A 10 27.68 -6.19 -2.33
N ARG A 11 27.40 -5.03 -1.74
CA ARG A 11 27.60 -4.78 -0.30
C ARG A 11 26.41 -4.04 0.27
N ILE A 12 25.95 -4.50 1.43
CA ILE A 12 24.91 -3.82 2.21
C ILE A 12 25.62 -3.12 3.38
N HIS A 13 25.48 -1.81 3.43
CA HIS A 13 25.96 -1.01 4.57
C HIS A 13 24.76 -0.63 5.44
N CYS A 14 24.73 -1.21 6.65
CA CYS A 14 23.78 -0.78 7.66
C CYS A 14 24.38 0.37 8.47
N GLY A 15 23.56 1.36 8.81
CA GLY A 15 23.96 2.44 9.70
C GLY A 15 24.33 1.92 11.09
N THR A 16 25.02 2.74 11.86
CA THR A 16 25.38 2.43 13.25
C THR A 16 24.19 2.73 14.16
N LYS A 17 23.99 1.88 15.20
CA LYS A 17 22.90 2.03 16.21
C LYS A 17 21.49 1.98 15.62
N LEU A 18 21.25 1.07 14.67
CA LEU A 18 19.91 0.81 14.20
C LEU A 18 19.11 0.06 15.28
N GLU A 19 18.01 0.67 15.70
CA GLU A 19 16.98 0.08 16.55
C GLU A 19 15.76 -0.17 15.65
N VAL A 20 15.55 -1.43 15.29
CA VAL A 20 14.51 -1.81 14.31
C VAL A 20 13.26 -2.27 15.05
N ALA A 21 12.12 -1.65 14.73
CA ALA A 21 10.80 -2.19 15.01
C ALA A 21 10.25 -2.78 13.71
N TYR A 22 9.83 -4.04 13.76
CA TYR A 22 9.25 -4.73 12.62
C TYR A 22 7.83 -5.17 12.94
N PHE A 23 6.88 -4.75 12.10
CA PHE A 23 5.51 -5.19 12.15
C PHE A 23 5.33 -6.33 11.16
N ASP A 24 5.10 -7.52 11.71
CA ASP A 24 4.68 -8.69 10.96
C ASP A 24 3.39 -9.18 11.63
N GLN A 25 2.31 -9.11 10.89
CA GLN A 25 0.98 -9.51 11.37
C GLN A 25 0.95 -10.96 11.88
N HIS A 26 1.81 -11.83 11.33
CA HIS A 26 1.90 -13.24 11.69
C HIS A 26 2.81 -13.54 12.90
N ARG A 27 3.67 -12.62 13.31
CA ARG A 27 4.67 -12.83 14.37
C ARG A 27 4.44 -12.03 15.64
N ALA A 28 3.50 -11.09 15.65
CA ALA A 28 3.20 -10.30 16.84
C ALA A 28 2.24 -11.08 17.74
N GLU A 29 2.77 -11.90 18.64
CA GLU A 29 1.98 -12.67 19.60
C GLU A 29 1.54 -11.78 20.76
N LEU A 30 0.22 -11.63 20.91
CA LEU A 30 -0.41 -11.15 22.13
C LEU A 30 -0.75 -12.36 23.00
N ASP A 31 -0.56 -12.22 24.30
CA ASP A 31 -1.01 -13.24 25.25
C ASP A 31 -2.54 -13.14 25.39
N PRO A 32 -3.31 -14.14 24.92
CA PRO A 32 -4.77 -14.06 24.90
C PRO A 32 -5.40 -14.04 26.28
N ASP A 33 -4.72 -14.56 27.29
CA ASP A 33 -5.23 -14.66 28.67
C ASP A 33 -4.90 -13.45 29.52
N ARG A 34 -3.92 -12.64 29.10
CA ARG A 34 -3.62 -11.37 29.75
C ARG A 34 -4.57 -10.26 29.33
N THR A 35 -4.69 -9.24 30.19
CA THR A 35 -5.45 -8.03 29.86
C THR A 35 -4.76 -7.20 28.78
N VAL A 36 -5.49 -6.29 28.14
CA VAL A 36 -4.94 -5.31 27.20
C VAL A 36 -3.79 -4.53 27.85
N MET A 37 -4.00 -4.05 29.08
CA MET A 37 -3.00 -3.31 29.84
C MET A 37 -1.75 -4.14 30.12
N ASP A 38 -1.91 -5.41 30.53
CA ASP A 38 -0.79 -6.29 30.86
C ASP A 38 0.04 -6.68 29.62
N ASN A 39 -0.58 -6.77 28.45
CA ASN A 39 0.12 -7.01 27.18
C ASN A 39 1.03 -5.83 26.79
N LEU A 40 0.74 -4.61 27.25
CA LEU A 40 1.56 -3.42 26.99
C LEU A 40 2.57 -3.15 28.08
N ALA A 41 2.13 -3.18 29.32
CA ALA A 41 2.88 -2.65 30.46
C ALA A 41 3.41 -3.73 31.44
N GLU A 42 3.12 -5.00 31.20
CA GLU A 42 3.58 -6.13 32.03
C GLU A 42 3.31 -5.92 33.54
N GLY A 43 2.12 -5.43 33.85
CA GLY A 43 1.69 -5.15 35.24
C GLY A 43 2.11 -3.78 35.79
N LYS A 44 2.81 -2.95 35.01
CA LYS A 44 3.14 -1.58 35.38
C LYS A 44 1.98 -0.64 35.04
N GLN A 45 1.91 0.49 35.73
CA GLN A 45 0.91 1.53 35.42
C GLN A 45 1.39 2.55 34.38
N GLU A 46 2.68 2.56 34.12
CA GLU A 46 3.32 3.50 33.19
C GLU A 46 4.11 2.76 32.11
N VAL A 47 4.11 3.34 30.94
CA VAL A 47 4.91 2.93 29.77
C VAL A 47 5.82 4.08 29.34
N MET A 48 6.95 3.74 28.75
CA MET A 48 7.90 4.75 28.25
C MET A 48 7.58 5.07 26.80
N VAL A 49 7.15 6.29 26.50
CA VAL A 49 6.85 6.80 25.16
C VAL A 49 7.85 7.90 24.84
N ASN A 50 8.68 7.68 23.84
CA ASN A 50 9.73 8.64 23.42
C ASN A 50 10.59 9.13 24.62
N GLY A 51 10.97 8.21 25.50
CA GLY A 51 11.80 8.51 26.68
C GLY A 51 11.08 9.19 27.84
N LYS A 52 9.76 9.39 27.76
CA LYS A 52 8.96 9.98 28.84
C LYS A 52 7.98 8.95 29.42
N PRO A 53 7.82 8.89 30.75
CA PRO A 53 6.82 8.03 31.36
C PRO A 53 5.41 8.56 31.07
N ARG A 54 4.51 7.68 30.69
CA ARG A 54 3.11 7.97 30.42
C ARG A 54 2.23 6.89 31.02
N HIS A 55 1.11 7.29 31.61
CA HIS A 55 0.15 6.34 32.16
C HIS A 55 -0.45 5.47 31.05
N VAL A 56 -0.48 4.16 31.24
CA VAL A 56 -0.87 3.16 30.24
C VAL A 56 -2.28 3.38 29.70
N LEU A 57 -3.24 3.81 30.55
CA LEU A 57 -4.61 4.10 30.11
C LEU A 57 -4.66 5.30 29.15
N GLY A 58 -3.86 6.34 29.41
CA GLY A 58 -3.76 7.50 28.52
C GLY A 58 -3.10 7.13 27.18
N TYR A 59 -2.12 6.24 27.22
CA TYR A 59 -1.51 5.71 25.99
C TYR A 59 -2.50 4.85 25.19
N LEU A 60 -3.26 3.97 25.83
CA LEU A 60 -4.29 3.16 25.19
C LEU A 60 -5.41 3.99 24.54
N GLN A 61 -5.73 5.16 25.11
CA GLN A 61 -6.72 6.07 24.53
C GLN A 61 -6.27 6.62 23.16
N ASP A 62 -4.98 6.86 22.96
CA ASP A 62 -4.46 7.27 21.64
C ASP A 62 -4.66 6.18 20.58
N PHE A 63 -4.76 4.92 21.01
CA PHE A 63 -5.06 3.77 20.15
C PHE A 63 -6.56 3.41 20.18
N LEU A 64 -7.42 4.37 20.47
CA LEU A 64 -8.87 4.24 20.45
C LEU A 64 -9.44 3.19 21.42
N PHE A 65 -8.70 2.86 22.48
CA PHE A 65 -9.21 2.01 23.53
C PHE A 65 -9.96 2.81 24.58
N HIS A 66 -11.23 2.45 24.82
CA HIS A 66 -11.95 2.98 25.96
C HIS A 66 -11.34 2.45 27.28
N PRO A 67 -11.18 3.26 28.34
CA PRO A 67 -10.54 2.84 29.59
C PRO A 67 -11.11 1.55 30.21
N LYS A 68 -12.41 1.31 30.05
CA LYS A 68 -13.06 0.07 30.53
C LYS A 68 -12.55 -1.19 29.81
N ARG A 69 -12.01 -1.06 28.60
CA ARG A 69 -11.48 -2.18 27.82
C ARG A 69 -10.05 -2.57 28.25
N ALA A 70 -9.34 -1.68 28.95
CA ALA A 70 -7.95 -1.94 29.36
C ALA A 70 -7.79 -3.20 30.23
N MET A 71 -8.81 -3.54 31.03
CA MET A 71 -8.82 -4.73 31.87
C MET A 71 -9.45 -5.97 31.19
N THR A 72 -9.86 -5.85 29.93
CA THR A 72 -10.44 -6.96 29.19
C THR A 72 -9.33 -7.91 28.74
N PRO A 73 -9.47 -9.25 28.85
CA PRO A 73 -8.51 -10.19 28.30
C PRO A 73 -8.50 -10.13 26.78
N VAL A 74 -7.33 -10.25 26.18
CA VAL A 74 -7.12 -10.10 24.71
C VAL A 74 -7.98 -11.06 23.89
N ARG A 75 -8.26 -12.27 24.39
CA ARG A 75 -9.17 -13.22 23.75
C ARG A 75 -10.59 -12.68 23.48
N ALA A 76 -11.03 -11.69 24.28
CA ALA A 76 -12.36 -11.07 24.15
C ALA A 76 -12.37 -9.80 23.27
N LEU A 77 -11.25 -9.48 22.61
CA LEU A 77 -11.14 -8.37 21.68
C LEU A 77 -11.64 -8.76 20.29
N SER A 78 -12.21 -7.79 19.58
CA SER A 78 -12.44 -7.88 18.15
C SER A 78 -11.12 -7.92 17.36
N GLY A 79 -11.16 -8.29 16.07
CA GLY A 79 -9.99 -8.25 15.19
C GLY A 79 -9.36 -6.86 15.14
N GLY A 80 -10.14 -5.81 14.91
CA GLY A 80 -9.68 -4.43 14.87
C GLY A 80 -9.06 -3.96 16.20
N GLU A 81 -9.70 -4.28 17.34
CA GLU A 81 -9.11 -3.98 18.67
C GLU A 81 -7.78 -4.70 18.88
N ARG A 82 -7.67 -5.94 18.41
CA ARG A 82 -6.41 -6.70 18.50
C ARG A 82 -5.31 -6.05 17.66
N ASN A 83 -5.63 -5.62 16.44
CA ASN A 83 -4.69 -4.93 15.56
C ASN A 83 -4.24 -3.60 16.17
N ARG A 84 -5.15 -2.79 16.75
CA ARG A 84 -4.79 -1.56 17.47
C ARG A 84 -3.87 -1.83 18.66
N LEU A 85 -4.07 -2.92 19.38
CA LEU A 85 -3.18 -3.32 20.48
C LEU A 85 -1.78 -3.73 19.98
N LEU A 86 -1.71 -4.42 18.84
CA LEU A 86 -0.44 -4.76 18.20
C LEU A 86 0.33 -3.50 17.76
N LEU A 87 -0.37 -2.53 17.18
CA LEU A 87 0.22 -1.24 16.84
C LEU A 87 0.70 -0.50 18.08
N ALA A 88 -0.12 -0.43 19.14
CA ALA A 88 0.28 0.18 20.41
C ALA A 88 1.56 -0.45 20.97
N ARG A 89 1.66 -1.77 20.93
CA ARG A 89 2.87 -2.49 21.38
C ARG A 89 4.09 -2.23 20.49
N LEU A 90 3.88 -2.10 19.19
CA LEU A 90 4.95 -1.81 18.21
C LEU A 90 5.54 -0.42 18.48
N PHE A 91 4.69 0.60 18.62
CA PHE A 91 5.12 1.99 18.83
C PHE A 91 5.67 2.27 20.23
N LEU A 92 5.51 1.35 21.19
CA LEU A 92 6.21 1.40 22.48
C LEU A 92 7.68 1.00 22.39
N LYS A 93 8.06 0.22 21.40
CA LYS A 93 9.44 -0.21 21.23
C LYS A 93 10.31 0.98 20.81
N PRO A 94 11.39 1.27 21.53
CA PRO A 94 12.37 2.23 21.04
C PRO A 94 12.88 1.81 19.69
N SER A 95 12.73 2.67 18.70
CA SER A 95 13.18 2.37 17.33
C SER A 95 13.48 3.64 16.56
N ASN A 96 14.41 3.55 15.61
CA ASN A 96 14.74 4.59 14.65
C ASN A 96 14.53 4.11 13.20
N LEU A 97 14.19 2.84 13.05
CA LEU A 97 13.76 2.24 11.78
C LEU A 97 12.51 1.40 12.04
N LEU A 98 11.41 1.83 11.44
CA LEU A 98 10.13 1.12 11.47
C LEU A 98 9.94 0.41 10.13
N ILE A 99 9.67 -0.88 10.17
CA ILE A 99 9.37 -1.68 8.98
C ILE A 99 7.96 -2.22 9.12
N LEU A 100 7.12 -1.87 8.14
CA LEU A 100 5.73 -2.27 8.06
C LEU A 100 5.55 -3.12 6.80
N ASP A 101 5.15 -4.36 6.98
CA ASP A 101 4.91 -5.31 5.89
C ASP A 101 3.42 -5.61 5.82
N GLU A 102 2.76 -5.10 4.77
CA GLU A 102 1.32 -5.15 4.53
C GLU A 102 0.49 -4.77 5.77
N PRO A 103 0.75 -3.61 6.39
CA PRO A 103 0.11 -3.26 7.66
C PRO A 103 -1.38 -2.92 7.52
N THR A 104 -1.85 -2.68 6.29
CA THR A 104 -3.25 -2.30 6.00
C THR A 104 -4.19 -3.49 5.93
N ASN A 105 -3.67 -4.72 5.82
CA ASN A 105 -4.48 -5.92 5.78
C ASN A 105 -5.29 -6.08 7.07
N ASP A 106 -6.59 -6.36 6.93
CA ASP A 106 -7.53 -6.57 8.03
C ASP A 106 -7.72 -5.36 8.98
N LEU A 107 -7.34 -4.14 8.56
CA LEU A 107 -7.61 -2.91 9.31
C LEU A 107 -8.97 -2.34 8.92
N ASP A 108 -9.71 -1.87 9.95
CA ASP A 108 -10.85 -0.99 9.75
C ASP A 108 -10.39 0.45 9.44
N VAL A 109 -11.28 1.26 8.87
CA VAL A 109 -10.97 2.64 8.44
C VAL A 109 -10.40 3.47 9.60
N GLU A 110 -10.97 3.35 10.81
CA GLU A 110 -10.49 4.08 11.99
C GLU A 110 -9.05 3.69 12.37
N THR A 111 -8.71 2.42 12.25
CA THR A 111 -7.35 1.93 12.53
C THR A 111 -6.36 2.34 11.45
N LEU A 112 -6.82 2.43 10.20
CA LEU A 112 -6.00 2.90 9.08
C LEU A 112 -5.64 4.38 9.25
N GLU A 113 -6.62 5.24 9.56
CA GLU A 113 -6.39 6.66 9.85
C GLU A 113 -5.43 6.85 11.04
N LEU A 114 -5.62 6.07 12.10
CA LEU A 114 -4.70 6.06 13.24
C LEU A 114 -3.27 5.68 12.82
N LEU A 115 -3.11 4.68 11.96
CA LEU A 115 -1.79 4.27 11.48
C LEU A 115 -1.12 5.36 10.65
N GLU A 116 -1.86 6.07 9.79
CA GLU A 116 -1.35 7.23 9.04
C GLU A 116 -0.83 8.32 9.99
N GLU A 117 -1.61 8.69 11.01
CA GLU A 117 -1.21 9.67 12.03
C GLU A 117 0.06 9.25 12.80
N LEU A 118 0.15 7.96 13.16
CA LEU A 118 1.30 7.41 13.86
C LEU A 118 2.57 7.44 13.00
N ILE A 119 2.45 7.18 11.69
CA ILE A 119 3.56 7.24 10.75
C ILE A 119 4.01 8.70 10.54
N ASP A 120 3.08 9.64 10.37
CA ASP A 120 3.40 11.06 10.21
C ASP A 120 4.14 11.62 11.43
N GLY A 121 3.73 11.22 12.64
CA GLY A 121 4.38 11.60 13.90
C GLY A 121 5.68 10.85 14.20
N TYR A 122 6.08 9.85 13.42
CA TYR A 122 7.22 8.99 13.74
C TYR A 122 8.57 9.67 13.49
N GLN A 123 9.43 9.70 14.52
CA GLN A 123 10.75 10.33 14.46
C GLN A 123 11.83 9.33 14.05
N GLY A 124 11.80 8.87 12.80
CA GLY A 124 12.73 7.90 12.29
C GLY A 124 12.52 7.61 10.83
N THR A 125 13.12 6.55 10.33
CA THR A 125 12.90 6.07 8.97
C THR A 125 11.80 5.02 8.96
N VAL A 126 10.83 5.16 8.05
CA VAL A 126 9.79 4.17 7.82
C VAL A 126 10.07 3.45 6.50
N MET A 127 10.02 2.14 6.52
CA MET A 127 9.98 1.29 5.33
C MET A 127 8.63 0.61 5.29
N LEU A 128 7.85 0.91 4.26
CA LEU A 128 6.52 0.39 4.05
C LEU A 128 6.50 -0.53 2.83
N VAL A 129 5.96 -1.73 3.00
CA VAL A 129 5.53 -2.60 1.91
C VAL A 129 4.01 -2.63 1.97
N SER A 130 3.34 -2.17 0.93
CA SER A 130 1.88 -2.19 0.83
C SER A 130 1.45 -2.23 -0.63
N HIS A 131 0.29 -2.83 -0.87
CA HIS A 131 -0.43 -2.76 -2.14
C HIS A 131 -1.60 -1.76 -2.09
N ASP A 132 -1.88 -1.16 -0.94
CA ASP A 132 -2.82 -0.06 -0.81
C ASP A 132 -2.20 1.24 -1.31
N ARG A 133 -2.59 1.64 -2.52
CA ARG A 133 -2.04 2.80 -3.22
C ARG A 133 -2.34 4.11 -2.49
N GLN A 134 -3.54 4.25 -1.93
CA GLN A 134 -3.95 5.47 -1.24
C GLN A 134 -3.19 5.64 0.07
N PHE A 135 -3.03 4.56 0.83
CA PHE A 135 -2.23 4.57 2.04
C PHE A 135 -0.75 4.93 1.75
N VAL A 136 -0.18 4.38 0.67
CA VAL A 136 1.17 4.74 0.20
C VAL A 136 1.26 6.22 -0.14
N ASP A 137 0.30 6.77 -0.90
CA ASP A 137 0.28 8.19 -1.27
C ASP A 137 0.20 9.13 -0.06
N ASN A 138 -0.56 8.73 0.98
CA ASN A 138 -0.74 9.53 2.18
C ASN A 138 0.48 9.49 3.13
N THR A 139 1.31 8.43 3.07
CA THR A 139 2.30 8.17 4.13
C THR A 139 3.75 8.26 3.69
N VAL A 140 4.07 8.00 2.39
CA VAL A 140 5.46 7.92 1.98
C VAL A 140 5.93 9.15 1.20
N THR A 141 7.21 9.44 1.31
CA THR A 141 7.87 10.53 0.56
C THR A 141 8.67 10.03 -0.64
N GLU A 142 8.83 8.71 -0.75
CA GLU A 142 9.61 8.06 -1.81
C GLU A 142 9.09 6.65 -2.04
N CYS A 143 8.98 6.24 -3.30
CA CYS A 143 8.59 4.90 -3.72
C CYS A 143 9.71 4.15 -4.42
N TRP A 144 9.87 2.88 -4.08
CA TRP A 144 10.72 1.94 -4.80
C TRP A 144 9.86 0.93 -5.54
N ILE A 145 9.88 1.01 -6.87
CA ILE A 145 9.06 0.16 -7.74
C ILE A 145 9.93 -0.89 -8.43
N PHE A 146 9.52 -2.15 -8.32
CA PHE A 146 10.13 -3.24 -9.07
C PHE A 146 9.69 -3.17 -10.54
N GLU A 147 10.62 -2.85 -11.43
CA GLU A 147 10.35 -2.65 -12.87
C GLU A 147 10.52 -3.94 -13.70
N GLY A 148 10.78 -5.06 -13.04
CA GLY A 148 11.13 -6.32 -13.69
C GLY A 148 12.64 -6.44 -14.00
N GLU A 149 13.06 -7.63 -14.44
CA GLU A 149 14.47 -7.94 -14.76
C GLU A 149 15.48 -7.58 -13.65
N GLY A 150 15.06 -7.62 -12.39
CA GLY A 150 15.91 -7.27 -11.24
C GLY A 150 16.17 -5.77 -11.08
N ARG A 151 15.45 -4.91 -11.78
CA ARG A 151 15.59 -3.45 -11.67
C ARG A 151 14.61 -2.90 -10.65
N ILE A 152 15.10 -1.96 -9.85
CA ILE A 152 14.29 -1.19 -8.91
C ILE A 152 14.40 0.28 -9.31
N GLY A 153 13.27 0.89 -9.66
CA GLY A 153 13.15 2.32 -9.88
C GLY A 153 12.90 3.03 -8.55
N GLN A 154 13.58 4.17 -8.33
CA GLN A 154 13.43 5.01 -7.16
C GLN A 154 12.79 6.33 -7.60
N TYR A 155 11.67 6.67 -6.98
CA TYR A 155 10.81 7.79 -7.37
C TYR A 155 10.46 8.62 -6.15
N VAL A 156 10.46 9.95 -6.30
CA VAL A 156 10.06 10.88 -5.25
C VAL A 156 8.55 11.03 -5.25
N GLY A 157 7.94 10.99 -4.07
CA GLY A 157 6.49 11.08 -3.87
C GLY A 157 5.84 9.74 -3.61
N GLY A 158 4.51 9.73 -3.61
CA GLY A 158 3.67 8.56 -3.43
C GLY A 158 3.60 7.68 -4.69
N TYR A 159 2.67 6.75 -4.68
CA TYR A 159 2.49 5.79 -5.78
C TYR A 159 2.10 6.47 -7.10
N HIS A 160 1.17 7.43 -7.07
CA HIS A 160 0.73 8.15 -8.27
C HIS A 160 1.84 8.99 -8.89
N ASP A 161 2.63 9.69 -8.06
CA ASP A 161 3.78 10.46 -8.51
C ASP A 161 4.86 9.55 -9.13
N ALA A 162 5.11 8.42 -8.50
CA ALA A 162 6.08 7.43 -8.97
C ALA A 162 5.69 6.85 -10.33
N LYS A 163 4.41 6.52 -10.54
CA LYS A 163 3.87 6.04 -11.83
C LYS A 163 3.99 7.09 -12.93
N GLY A 164 3.69 8.36 -12.62
CA GLY A 164 3.87 9.48 -13.55
C GLY A 164 5.32 9.62 -14.01
N GLN A 165 6.28 9.59 -13.08
CA GLN A 165 7.72 9.67 -13.38
C GLN A 165 8.22 8.45 -14.16
N GLN A 166 7.75 7.23 -13.82
CA GLN A 166 8.06 6.01 -14.54
C GLN A 166 7.63 6.09 -16.01
N SER A 167 6.41 6.55 -16.26
CA SER A 167 5.87 6.69 -17.64
C SER A 167 6.69 7.68 -18.47
N GLN A 168 7.09 8.81 -17.88
CA GLN A 168 7.94 9.81 -18.54
C GLN A 168 9.35 9.26 -18.86
N SER A 169 9.93 8.48 -17.96
CA SER A 169 11.25 7.87 -18.14
C SER A 169 11.26 6.83 -19.26
N LEU A 170 10.20 6.05 -19.39
CA LEU A 170 10.01 5.09 -20.47
C LEU A 170 9.83 5.77 -21.84
N ALA A 171 9.05 6.84 -21.89
CA ALA A 171 8.87 7.65 -23.11
C ALA A 171 10.18 8.28 -23.58
N GLN A 172 11.01 8.78 -22.67
CA GLN A 172 12.33 9.33 -22.99
C GLN A 172 13.33 8.26 -23.47
N LYS A 173 13.29 7.04 -22.92
CA LYS A 173 14.13 5.92 -23.38
C LYS A 173 13.73 5.48 -24.80
N GLN A 174 12.44 5.46 -25.12
CA GLN A 174 11.97 5.14 -26.47
C GLN A 174 12.29 6.22 -27.52
N SER A 175 12.31 7.50 -27.12
CA SER A 175 12.70 8.58 -28.03
C SER A 175 14.20 8.58 -28.34
N LYS A 176 15.06 8.20 -27.37
CA LYS A 176 16.51 8.09 -27.56
C LYS A 176 16.95 6.90 -28.41
N SER A 177 16.15 5.83 -28.48
CA SER A 177 16.44 4.67 -29.34
C SER A 177 16.05 4.88 -30.81
N ARG A 178 15.33 5.97 -31.14
CA ARG A 178 14.93 6.33 -32.53
C ARG A 178 15.83 7.39 -33.20
N THR A 179 16.82 7.93 -32.47
CA THR A 179 17.73 8.96 -33.01
C THR A 179 19.17 8.47 -33.10
N SER A 180 19.38 7.45 -33.93
CA SER A 180 20.72 7.16 -34.48
C SER A 180 20.65 7.05 -36.00
N SER A 181 20.39 8.18 -36.69
CA SER A 181 20.78 8.44 -38.07
C SER A 181 20.59 9.94 -38.37
N GLU A 182 21.73 10.60 -38.43
CA GLU A 182 22.11 11.84 -39.12
C GLU A 182 21.43 13.20 -38.88
N PRO A 183 22.22 14.28 -38.96
CA PRO A 183 21.81 15.60 -38.52
C PRO A 183 21.34 16.49 -39.66
N ALA A 184 20.23 17.17 -39.52
CA ALA A 184 19.91 18.35 -40.33
C ALA A 184 19.37 19.50 -39.45
N VAL A 185 20.01 20.59 -39.63
CA VAL A 185 19.90 21.94 -39.03
C VAL A 185 18.52 22.55 -39.25
N THR A 186 18.08 23.32 -38.29
CA THR A 186 17.40 24.62 -38.33
C THR A 186 16.02 24.77 -37.68
N LYS A 187 16.03 25.83 -36.90
CA LYS A 187 14.98 26.79 -36.51
C LYS A 187 14.12 26.51 -35.26
N ALA A 188 14.42 27.36 -34.27
CA ALA A 188 13.56 27.72 -33.18
C ALA A 188 12.19 28.19 -33.66
N GLU A 189 11.13 27.56 -33.21
CA GLU A 189 9.80 28.13 -33.19
C GLU A 189 9.16 27.93 -31.82
N THR A 190 8.80 29.03 -31.25
CA THR A 190 8.06 29.24 -30.01
C THR A 190 6.76 28.45 -30.03
N VAL A 191 6.66 27.42 -29.22
CA VAL A 191 5.41 26.64 -29.09
C VAL A 191 4.55 27.32 -28.05
N LYS A 192 3.48 27.99 -28.51
CA LYS A 192 2.33 28.43 -27.72
C LYS A 192 1.71 27.19 -27.01
N LYS A 193 1.47 27.34 -25.70
CA LYS A 193 0.59 26.43 -24.93
C LYS A 193 -0.81 26.46 -25.58
N THR A 194 -1.11 25.44 -26.34
CA THR A 194 -2.48 25.12 -26.76
C THR A 194 -2.97 23.98 -25.90
N SER A 195 -4.05 24.21 -25.14
CA SER A 195 -4.83 23.18 -24.48
C SER A 195 -5.14 22.07 -25.52
N ALA A 196 -4.56 20.91 -25.31
CA ALA A 196 -4.79 19.77 -26.19
C ALA A 196 -6.21 19.25 -25.94
N LYS A 197 -7.14 19.60 -26.85
CA LYS A 197 -8.43 18.87 -26.93
C LYS A 197 -8.12 17.42 -27.20
N LEU A 198 -8.67 16.51 -26.38
CA LEU A 198 -8.63 15.07 -26.62
C LEU A 198 -9.00 14.79 -28.08
N SER A 199 -8.24 13.89 -28.72
CA SER A 199 -8.59 13.40 -30.06
C SER A 199 -9.98 12.77 -30.01
N TYR A 200 -10.77 12.94 -31.07
CA TYR A 200 -12.13 12.39 -31.18
C TYR A 200 -12.22 10.89 -30.76
N ASN A 201 -11.21 10.11 -31.13
CA ASN A 201 -11.13 8.69 -30.75
C ASN A 201 -10.95 8.47 -29.23
N LEU A 202 -10.13 9.28 -28.57
CA LEU A 202 -9.91 9.20 -27.12
C LEU A 202 -11.13 9.68 -26.34
N GLN A 203 -11.88 10.66 -26.88
CA GLN A 203 -13.11 11.14 -26.25
C GLN A 203 -14.21 10.07 -26.34
N ARG A 204 -14.35 9.40 -27.49
CA ARG A 204 -15.30 8.29 -27.65
C ARG A 204 -14.93 7.08 -26.78
N GLU A 205 -13.63 6.79 -26.62
CA GLU A 205 -13.14 5.76 -25.73
C GLU A 205 -13.50 6.09 -24.28
N LEU A 206 -13.26 7.34 -23.84
CA LEU A 206 -13.61 7.80 -22.50
C LEU A 206 -15.12 7.72 -22.22
N GLU A 207 -15.98 8.03 -23.19
CA GLU A 207 -17.43 7.93 -23.07
C GLU A 207 -17.93 6.48 -22.96
N GLY A 208 -17.20 5.51 -23.52
CA GLY A 208 -17.56 4.08 -23.45
C GLY A 208 -16.99 3.32 -22.26
N LEU A 209 -15.93 3.86 -21.62
CA LEU A 209 -15.28 3.18 -20.49
C LEU A 209 -16.15 2.99 -19.25
N PRO A 210 -17.01 3.95 -18.82
CA PRO A 210 -17.89 3.75 -17.66
C PRO A 210 -18.82 2.55 -17.83
N GLN A 211 -19.43 2.39 -19.02
CA GLN A 211 -20.28 1.25 -19.29
C GLN A 211 -19.50 -0.08 -19.26
N ARG A 212 -18.27 -0.08 -19.80
CA ARG A 212 -17.39 -1.24 -19.77
C ARG A 212 -16.94 -1.62 -18.36
N LEU A 213 -16.70 -0.63 -17.49
CA LEU A 213 -16.40 -0.86 -16.08
C LEU A 213 -17.59 -1.52 -15.37
N GLU A 214 -18.80 -1.00 -15.58
CA GLU A 214 -20.02 -1.56 -15.01
C GLU A 214 -20.28 -3.01 -15.48
N GLU A 215 -20.02 -3.32 -16.75
CA GLU A 215 -20.11 -4.68 -17.28
C GLU A 215 -19.09 -5.64 -16.66
N LEU A 216 -17.86 -5.16 -16.44
CA LEU A 216 -16.79 -5.96 -15.82
C LEU A 216 -17.02 -6.16 -14.31
N GLU A 217 -17.53 -5.14 -13.60
CA GLU A 217 -17.91 -5.25 -12.20
C GLU A 217 -19.05 -6.26 -12.01
N ALA A 218 -20.10 -6.20 -12.84
CA ALA A 218 -21.20 -7.14 -12.79
C ALA A 218 -20.75 -8.59 -13.07
N ALA A 219 -19.85 -8.79 -14.05
CA ALA A 219 -19.28 -10.10 -14.36
C ALA A 219 -18.42 -10.65 -13.20
N LEU A 220 -17.66 -9.77 -12.54
CA LEU A 220 -16.84 -10.13 -11.38
C LEU A 220 -17.73 -10.52 -10.19
N GLU A 221 -18.79 -9.76 -9.92
CA GLU A 221 -19.76 -10.04 -8.86
C GLU A 221 -20.44 -11.40 -9.07
N GLU A 222 -20.82 -11.72 -10.32
CA GLU A 222 -21.39 -13.03 -10.65
C GLU A 222 -20.43 -14.19 -10.40
N LEU A 223 -19.14 -14.03 -10.79
CA LEU A 223 -18.11 -15.03 -10.54
C LEU A 223 -17.81 -15.18 -9.04
N GLN A 224 -17.77 -14.08 -8.29
CA GLN A 224 -17.61 -14.11 -6.84
C GLN A 224 -18.78 -14.81 -6.14
N ALA A 225 -20.01 -14.55 -6.59
CA ALA A 225 -21.20 -15.24 -6.07
C ALA A 225 -21.14 -16.75 -6.33
N GLN A 226 -20.63 -17.18 -7.50
CA GLN A 226 -20.42 -18.59 -7.80
C GLN A 226 -19.37 -19.24 -6.90
N VAL A 227 -18.28 -18.55 -6.61
CA VAL A 227 -17.21 -19.05 -5.71
C VAL A 227 -17.67 -19.07 -4.25
N ALA A 228 -18.54 -18.14 -3.84
CA ALA A 228 -19.09 -18.09 -2.48
C ALA A 228 -20.13 -19.18 -2.19
N ASP A 229 -20.67 -19.86 -3.22
CA ASP A 229 -21.59 -20.96 -3.04
C ASP A 229 -20.89 -22.15 -2.36
N ALA A 230 -21.49 -22.66 -1.28
CA ALA A 230 -20.94 -23.79 -0.52
C ALA A 230 -20.72 -25.08 -1.36
N SER A 231 -21.46 -25.22 -2.47
CA SER A 231 -21.33 -26.34 -3.41
C SER A 231 -20.17 -26.18 -4.40
N PHE A 232 -19.57 -24.99 -4.53
CA PHE A 232 -18.51 -24.72 -5.51
C PHE A 232 -17.31 -25.64 -5.36
N PHE A 233 -16.81 -25.83 -4.14
CA PHE A 233 -15.66 -26.68 -3.86
C PHE A 233 -15.96 -28.19 -3.91
N THR A 234 -17.22 -28.58 -4.06
CA THR A 234 -17.62 -29.98 -4.28
C THR A 234 -17.68 -30.35 -5.76
N GLN A 235 -17.51 -29.39 -6.67
CA GLN A 235 -17.49 -29.58 -8.11
C GLN A 235 -16.17 -30.18 -8.61
N SER A 236 -16.08 -30.49 -9.91
CA SER A 236 -14.85 -31.04 -10.48
C SER A 236 -13.71 -30.02 -10.41
N HIS A 237 -12.50 -30.50 -10.22
CA HIS A 237 -11.28 -29.68 -10.13
C HIS A 237 -11.10 -28.78 -11.37
N ASP A 238 -11.41 -29.30 -12.58
CA ASP A 238 -11.30 -28.56 -13.83
C ASP A 238 -12.28 -27.38 -13.87
N TYR A 239 -13.49 -27.55 -13.33
CA TYR A 239 -14.50 -26.50 -13.26
C TYR A 239 -14.06 -25.39 -12.27
N THR A 240 -13.63 -25.77 -11.08
CA THR A 240 -13.17 -24.80 -10.06
C THR A 240 -11.96 -24.01 -10.54
N GLN A 241 -10.99 -24.66 -11.18
CA GLN A 241 -9.84 -23.96 -11.78
C GLN A 241 -10.25 -22.99 -12.89
N LYS A 242 -11.21 -23.38 -13.73
CA LYS A 242 -11.68 -22.52 -14.82
C LYS A 242 -12.35 -21.25 -14.27
N VAL A 243 -13.27 -21.38 -13.31
CA VAL A 243 -13.94 -20.22 -12.70
C VAL A 243 -12.97 -19.30 -11.97
N LEU A 244 -12.01 -19.83 -11.23
CA LEU A 244 -10.98 -19.03 -10.58
C LEU A 244 -10.08 -18.30 -11.59
N ALA A 245 -9.76 -18.93 -12.72
CA ALA A 245 -8.99 -18.29 -13.78
C ALA A 245 -9.80 -17.18 -14.48
N GLU A 246 -11.10 -17.39 -14.70
CA GLU A 246 -12.00 -16.38 -15.27
C GLU A 246 -12.18 -15.20 -14.31
N MET A 247 -12.28 -15.45 -12.99
CA MET A 247 -12.35 -14.41 -11.96
C MET A 247 -11.06 -13.55 -11.95
N SER A 248 -9.89 -14.18 -11.94
CA SER A 248 -8.61 -13.47 -11.99
C SER A 248 -8.43 -12.68 -13.29
N ALA A 249 -8.93 -13.20 -14.43
CA ALA A 249 -8.90 -12.47 -15.70
C ALA A 249 -9.87 -11.26 -15.69
N ALA A 250 -11.04 -11.40 -15.07
CA ALA A 250 -12.01 -10.31 -14.92
C ALA A 250 -11.49 -9.21 -13.99
N GLU A 251 -10.86 -9.55 -12.86
CA GLU A 251 -10.20 -8.61 -11.96
C GLU A 251 -9.14 -7.79 -12.70
N LYS A 252 -8.28 -8.46 -13.44
CA LYS A 252 -7.23 -7.78 -14.21
C LYS A 252 -7.81 -6.88 -15.31
N ALA A 253 -8.86 -7.33 -16.00
CA ALA A 253 -9.50 -6.53 -17.03
C ALA A 253 -10.20 -5.28 -16.45
N LEU A 254 -10.78 -5.40 -15.25
CA LEU A 254 -11.36 -4.27 -14.52
C LEU A 254 -10.28 -3.25 -14.12
N GLU A 255 -9.15 -3.72 -13.60
CA GLU A 255 -8.01 -2.87 -13.24
C GLU A 255 -7.46 -2.12 -14.46
N GLU A 256 -7.23 -2.82 -15.57
CA GLU A 256 -6.75 -2.21 -16.83
C GLU A 256 -7.76 -1.18 -17.40
N ALA A 257 -9.05 -1.45 -17.29
CA ALA A 257 -10.10 -0.54 -17.76
C ALA A 257 -10.17 0.71 -16.87
N PHE A 258 -10.03 0.55 -15.55
CA PHE A 258 -10.02 1.65 -14.60
C PHE A 258 -8.79 2.55 -14.76
N GLU A 259 -7.58 1.97 -14.88
CA GLU A 259 -6.36 2.73 -15.18
C GLU A 259 -6.48 3.52 -16.49
N ARG A 260 -7.12 2.92 -17.50
CA ARG A 260 -7.35 3.57 -18.79
C ARG A 260 -8.32 4.72 -18.69
N TRP A 261 -9.39 4.56 -17.93
CA TRP A 261 -10.38 5.61 -17.68
C TRP A 261 -9.74 6.80 -16.96
N GLU A 262 -9.01 6.56 -15.89
CA GLU A 262 -8.31 7.59 -15.11
C GLU A 262 -7.30 8.35 -15.96
N TYR A 263 -6.52 7.65 -16.77
CA TYR A 263 -5.58 8.26 -17.71
C TYR A 263 -6.27 9.21 -18.69
N LEU A 264 -7.38 8.76 -19.30
CA LEU A 264 -8.11 9.58 -20.27
C LEU A 264 -8.81 10.78 -19.61
N GLU A 265 -9.28 10.61 -18.37
CA GLU A 265 -9.89 11.70 -17.61
C GLU A 265 -8.87 12.75 -17.17
N SER A 266 -7.67 12.34 -16.78
CA SER A 266 -6.55 13.23 -16.48
C SER A 266 -6.18 14.08 -17.72
N LEU A 267 -6.13 13.46 -18.91
CA LEU A 267 -5.89 14.17 -20.16
C LEU A 267 -7.00 15.18 -20.51
N LYS A 268 -8.25 14.88 -20.16
CA LYS A 268 -9.40 15.78 -20.38
C LYS A 268 -9.35 16.99 -19.45
N ASN A 269 -8.92 16.79 -18.20
CA ASN A 269 -8.92 17.82 -17.18
C ASN A 269 -7.66 18.72 -17.23
N GLY A 270 -6.70 18.44 -18.13
CA GLY A 270 -5.57 19.32 -18.41
C GLY A 270 -4.50 19.34 -17.32
N ALA A 271 -4.32 18.25 -16.60
CA ALA A 271 -3.22 18.07 -15.65
C ALA A 271 -1.90 17.76 -16.36
#